data_0ddcff7304c09290b7d3d82274f2e84d
#
_entry.id   0ddcff7304c09290b7d3d82274f2e84d
#
_cell.length_a   1.000
_cell.length_b   1.000
_cell.length_c   1.000
_cell.angle_alpha   90.00
_cell.angle_beta   90.00
_cell.angle_gamma   90.00
#
_symmetry.space_group_name_H-M   'P 1'
#
loop_
_entity.id
_entity.type
_entity.pdbx_description
1 polymer ?
#
loop_
_entity_poly.entity_id
_entity_poly.type
_entity_poly.pdbx_seq_one_letter_code
_entity_poly.pdbx_strand_id
1 'polypeptide(L)'
;MTLNRLDQELVRRGLARSREVAIELINSGSVLVDHVPALKPDRRVNNEVSIVIETEVDHYVSRGAHKLISALDEWSEVNVENQVCLDAGSSTGGFSQVLLERKAAKVFCVDVGYGQLAWQLQSDARVKILDRVNVRHLTAAQVGEQIDLVVADLSFISLKLVLPALFSVASEAANFLVMVKPQFEVGKDKLGAGGVVRDAQLRKEAVAAVAASAYEQGFGCLGVVASPLPGPSGNVEYFLWLQKGAPALRQVDLDLAIETGPA
;
A
#
# COMPACT_ATOMS: atom_id res chain seq x y z
N MET A 1 -32.25 -13.84 28.17
CA MET A 1 -31.74 -13.38 26.84
C MET A 1 -30.27 -13.78 26.73
N THR A 2 -29.91 -14.50 25.67
CA THR A 2 -28.51 -14.89 25.47
C THR A 2 -27.73 -13.71 24.90
N LEU A 3 -26.63 -13.34 25.55
CA LEU A 3 -25.74 -12.29 25.08
C LEU A 3 -24.53 -12.90 24.36
N ASN A 4 -24.37 -12.58 23.10
CA ASN A 4 -23.24 -13.00 22.27
C ASN A 4 -22.19 -11.88 22.17
N ARG A 5 -20.94 -12.22 21.87
CA ARG A 5 -19.94 -11.23 21.50
C ARG A 5 -20.29 -10.66 20.12
N LEU A 6 -20.07 -9.36 19.92
CA LEU A 6 -20.39 -8.68 18.65
C LEU A 6 -19.64 -9.28 17.46
N ASP A 7 -18.35 -9.63 17.62
CA ASP A 7 -17.55 -10.27 16.57
C ASP A 7 -18.16 -11.64 16.14
N GLN A 8 -18.67 -12.42 17.07
CA GLN A 8 -19.34 -13.69 16.79
C GLN A 8 -20.74 -13.49 16.20
N GLU A 9 -21.46 -12.49 16.68
CA GLU A 9 -22.82 -12.20 16.23
C GLU A 9 -22.85 -11.70 14.77
N LEU A 10 -21.84 -10.91 14.34
CA LEU A 10 -21.68 -10.52 12.94
C LEU A 10 -21.54 -11.73 12.01
N VAL A 11 -20.71 -12.70 12.40
CA VAL A 11 -20.53 -13.94 11.60
C VAL A 11 -21.83 -14.76 11.62
N ARG A 12 -22.48 -14.92 12.77
CA ARG A 12 -23.73 -15.67 12.91
C ARG A 12 -24.86 -15.10 12.05
N ARG A 13 -24.93 -13.75 11.91
CA ARG A 13 -25.93 -13.08 11.07
C ARG A 13 -25.53 -13.01 9.58
N GLY A 14 -24.37 -13.55 9.20
CA GLY A 14 -23.87 -13.46 7.82
C GLY A 14 -23.40 -12.07 7.41
N LEU A 15 -23.21 -11.17 8.37
CA LEU A 15 -22.74 -9.80 8.14
C LEU A 15 -21.21 -9.74 7.97
N ALA A 16 -20.49 -10.78 8.38
CA ALA A 16 -19.06 -10.94 8.14
C ALA A 16 -18.77 -12.39 7.77
N ARG A 17 -17.86 -12.61 6.81
CA ARG A 17 -17.51 -13.97 6.33
C ARG A 17 -16.64 -14.77 7.32
N SER A 18 -15.93 -14.08 8.21
CA SER A 18 -15.11 -14.67 9.25
C SER A 18 -15.05 -13.75 10.47
N ARG A 19 -14.54 -14.29 11.60
CA ARG A 19 -14.39 -13.53 12.84
C ARG A 19 -13.30 -12.44 12.70
N GLU A 20 -12.25 -12.70 11.94
CA GLU A 20 -11.18 -11.74 11.64
C GLU A 20 -11.77 -10.52 10.90
N VAL A 21 -12.58 -10.77 9.88
CA VAL A 21 -13.29 -9.71 9.13
C VAL A 21 -14.25 -8.93 10.04
N ALA A 22 -14.96 -9.62 10.93
CA ALA A 22 -15.85 -8.95 11.89
C ALA A 22 -15.07 -8.02 12.82
N ILE A 23 -13.91 -8.44 13.30
CA ILE A 23 -13.02 -7.62 14.15
C ILE A 23 -12.52 -6.39 13.36
N GLU A 24 -12.11 -6.56 12.11
CA GLU A 24 -11.68 -5.46 11.25
C GLU A 24 -12.80 -4.42 11.05
N LEU A 25 -14.02 -4.85 10.73
CA LEU A 25 -15.18 -3.98 10.57
C LEU A 25 -15.54 -3.20 11.85
N ILE A 26 -15.41 -3.84 13.02
CA ILE A 26 -15.65 -3.17 14.30
C ILE A 26 -14.56 -2.14 14.59
N ASN A 27 -13.29 -2.51 14.39
CA ASN A 27 -12.15 -1.64 14.65
C ASN A 27 -12.09 -0.43 13.70
N SER A 28 -12.62 -0.56 12.48
CA SER A 28 -12.75 0.55 11.53
C SER A 28 -13.92 1.50 11.85
N GLY A 29 -14.75 1.16 12.84
CA GLY A 29 -15.94 1.96 13.18
C GLY A 29 -17.13 1.75 12.25
N SER A 30 -17.04 0.80 11.31
CA SER A 30 -18.08 0.54 10.30
C SER A 30 -19.30 -0.20 10.87
N VAL A 31 -19.26 -0.68 12.11
CA VAL A 31 -20.37 -1.41 12.72
C VAL A 31 -21.18 -0.51 13.65
N LEU A 32 -22.47 -0.32 13.33
CA LEU A 32 -23.41 0.34 14.20
C LEU A 32 -24.27 -0.69 14.93
N VAL A 33 -24.39 -0.54 16.24
CA VAL A 33 -25.32 -1.28 17.08
C VAL A 33 -26.36 -0.31 17.63
N ASP A 34 -27.60 -0.47 17.22
CA ASP A 34 -28.71 0.46 17.51
C ASP A 34 -28.34 1.91 17.12
N HIS A 35 -27.80 2.09 15.90
CA HIS A 35 -27.35 3.35 15.32
C HIS A 35 -26.18 4.04 16.04
N VAL A 36 -25.47 3.33 16.95
CA VAL A 36 -24.30 3.86 17.66
C VAL A 36 -23.06 3.05 17.27
N PRO A 37 -21.95 3.70 16.85
CA PRO A 37 -20.71 3.00 16.49
C PRO A 37 -20.24 2.08 17.61
N ALA A 38 -19.89 0.85 17.24
CA ALA A 38 -19.35 -0.16 18.15
C ALA A 38 -17.86 -0.34 17.85
N LEU A 39 -17.00 0.02 18.82
CA LEU A 39 -15.53 0.00 18.66
C LEU A 39 -14.88 -1.17 19.41
N LYS A 40 -15.66 -2.07 20.03
CA LYS A 40 -15.12 -3.18 20.81
C LYS A 40 -15.67 -4.51 20.30
N PRO A 41 -14.83 -5.42 19.76
CA PRO A 41 -15.26 -6.73 19.24
C PRO A 41 -15.91 -7.62 20.30
N ASP A 42 -15.56 -7.46 21.57
CA ASP A 42 -16.09 -8.20 22.69
C ASP A 42 -17.36 -7.58 23.32
N ARG A 43 -17.88 -6.46 22.76
CA ARG A 43 -19.16 -5.90 23.17
C ARG A 43 -20.25 -6.99 23.18
N ARG A 44 -21.03 -7.05 24.26
CA ARG A 44 -22.13 -8.01 24.38
C ARG A 44 -23.38 -7.46 23.75
N VAL A 45 -24.00 -8.24 22.87
CA VAL A 45 -25.23 -7.88 22.16
C VAL A 45 -26.23 -9.04 22.27
N ASN A 46 -27.53 -8.73 22.30
CA ASN A 46 -28.59 -9.73 22.22
C ASN A 46 -29.05 -9.91 20.77
N ASN A 47 -29.96 -10.85 20.52
CA ASN A 47 -30.44 -11.16 19.18
C ASN A 47 -31.36 -10.06 18.57
N GLU A 48 -31.86 -9.14 19.40
CA GLU A 48 -32.87 -8.14 19.02
C GLU A 48 -32.25 -6.81 18.59
N VAL A 49 -30.97 -6.54 18.95
CA VAL A 49 -30.30 -5.29 18.57
C VAL A 49 -30.18 -5.17 17.06
N SER A 50 -30.41 -3.97 16.55
CA SER A 50 -30.11 -3.64 15.18
C SER A 50 -28.58 -3.59 15.00
N ILE A 51 -28.05 -4.40 14.06
CA ILE A 51 -26.65 -4.30 13.65
C ILE A 51 -26.64 -3.91 12.19
N VAL A 52 -26.08 -2.75 11.90
CA VAL A 52 -25.89 -2.26 10.54
C VAL A 52 -24.38 -2.11 10.31
N ILE A 53 -23.93 -2.58 9.17
CA ILE A 53 -22.58 -2.26 8.70
C ILE A 53 -22.75 -1.03 7.81
N GLU A 54 -22.35 0.13 8.32
CA GLU A 54 -22.13 1.30 7.48
C GLU A 54 -20.78 1.11 6.79
N THR A 55 -20.78 0.36 5.74
CA THR A 55 -19.74 0.48 4.75
C THR A 55 -20.18 1.60 3.81
N GLU A 56 -19.47 2.73 3.78
CA GLU A 56 -19.13 3.20 2.45
C GLU A 56 -18.52 1.97 1.79
N VAL A 57 -19.22 1.41 0.82
CA VAL A 57 -18.72 0.22 0.11
C VAL A 57 -17.42 0.68 -0.52
N ASP A 58 -16.30 0.34 0.12
CA ASP A 58 -15.00 0.63 -0.46
C ASP A 58 -15.00 -0.06 -1.81
N HIS A 59 -15.16 0.71 -2.88
CA HIS A 59 -15.24 0.18 -4.24
C HIS A 59 -13.88 -0.30 -4.71
N TYR A 60 -12.83 -0.01 -3.94
CA TYR A 60 -11.49 -0.50 -4.23
C TYR A 60 -11.34 -1.98 -3.88
N VAL A 61 -10.64 -2.70 -4.76
CA VAL A 61 -10.39 -4.15 -4.60
C VAL A 61 -9.50 -4.47 -3.40
N SER A 62 -8.82 -3.48 -2.85
CA SER A 62 -8.08 -3.59 -1.59
C SER A 62 -7.89 -2.22 -0.92
N ARG A 63 -7.76 -2.23 0.41
CA ARG A 63 -7.44 -1.03 1.19
C ARG A 63 -6.10 -0.37 0.82
N GLY A 64 -5.21 -1.11 0.11
CA GLY A 64 -3.97 -0.56 -0.43
C GLY A 64 -4.19 0.65 -1.32
N ALA A 65 -5.33 0.71 -2.02
CA ALA A 65 -5.72 1.85 -2.86
C ALA A 65 -5.63 3.19 -2.12
N HIS A 66 -6.14 3.25 -0.89
CA HIS A 66 -6.12 4.48 -0.08
C HIS A 66 -4.72 4.97 0.28
N LYS A 67 -3.74 4.07 0.33
CA LYS A 67 -2.33 4.46 0.54
C LYS A 67 -1.81 5.24 -0.68
N LEU A 68 -2.03 4.71 -1.89
CA LEU A 68 -1.60 5.40 -3.11
C LEU A 68 -2.37 6.69 -3.34
N ILE A 69 -3.68 6.71 -3.07
CA ILE A 69 -4.50 7.92 -3.14
C ILE A 69 -3.88 9.02 -2.28
N SER A 70 -3.56 8.71 -1.02
CA SER A 70 -2.95 9.69 -0.11
C SER A 70 -1.62 10.24 -0.64
N ALA A 71 -0.76 9.40 -1.21
CA ALA A 71 0.51 9.86 -1.79
C ALA A 71 0.30 10.74 -3.04
N LEU A 72 -0.65 10.39 -3.90
CA LEU A 72 -0.98 11.17 -5.10
C LEU A 72 -1.74 12.46 -4.79
N ASP A 73 -2.43 12.54 -3.66
CA ASP A 73 -3.09 13.77 -3.19
C ASP A 73 -2.09 14.71 -2.53
N GLU A 74 -1.08 14.16 -1.82
CA GLU A 74 0.03 14.94 -1.27
C GLU A 74 0.92 15.53 -2.37
N TRP A 75 1.15 14.77 -3.44
CA TRP A 75 2.01 15.17 -4.56
C TRP A 75 1.20 15.29 -5.85
N SER A 76 0.37 16.35 -5.91
CA SER A 76 -0.52 16.62 -7.05
C SER A 76 0.23 16.88 -8.37
N GLU A 77 1.54 17.13 -8.31
CA GLU A 77 2.44 17.27 -9.46
C GLU A 77 2.74 15.93 -10.15
N VAL A 78 2.51 14.80 -9.47
CA VAL A 78 2.69 13.48 -10.07
C VAL A 78 1.50 13.19 -10.99
N ASN A 79 1.72 13.42 -12.28
CA ASN A 79 0.70 13.13 -13.28
C ASN A 79 0.53 11.62 -13.51
N VAL A 80 -0.71 11.17 -13.54
CA VAL A 80 -1.09 9.78 -13.89
C VAL A 80 -1.83 9.72 -15.22
N GLU A 81 -2.53 10.81 -15.58
CA GLU A 81 -3.38 10.84 -16.79
C GLU A 81 -2.52 10.68 -18.04
N ASN A 82 -2.92 9.73 -18.89
CA ASN A 82 -2.24 9.35 -20.14
C ASN A 82 -0.83 8.76 -19.97
N GLN A 83 -0.41 8.39 -18.75
CA GLN A 83 0.88 7.77 -18.51
C GLN A 83 0.84 6.24 -18.67
N VAL A 84 1.97 5.67 -19.05
CA VAL A 84 2.23 4.23 -18.96
C VAL A 84 2.78 3.93 -17.56
N CYS A 85 2.00 3.20 -16.78
CA CYS A 85 2.28 2.94 -15.37
C CYS A 85 2.72 1.50 -15.13
N LEU A 86 3.53 1.30 -14.08
CA LEU A 86 3.89 -0.02 -13.57
C LEU A 86 3.55 -0.12 -12.10
N ASP A 87 2.76 -1.11 -11.73
CA ASP A 87 2.41 -1.47 -10.34
C ASP A 87 3.22 -2.70 -9.93
N ALA A 88 4.27 -2.47 -9.13
CA ALA A 88 5.16 -3.50 -8.64
C ALA A 88 4.66 -4.07 -7.31
N GLY A 89 4.24 -5.34 -7.32
CA GLY A 89 3.53 -5.97 -6.21
C GLY A 89 2.02 -5.71 -6.30
N SER A 90 1.45 -5.87 -7.48
CA SER A 90 0.05 -5.50 -7.76
C SER A 90 -0.98 -6.26 -6.92
N SER A 91 -0.67 -7.49 -6.48
CA SER A 91 -1.56 -8.32 -5.67
C SER A 91 -3.00 -8.35 -6.22
N THR A 92 -4.00 -7.94 -5.44
CA THR A 92 -5.40 -7.86 -5.90
C THR A 92 -5.68 -6.64 -6.80
N GLY A 93 -4.75 -5.68 -6.92
CA GLY A 93 -4.82 -4.55 -7.86
C GLY A 93 -5.30 -3.23 -7.26
N GLY A 94 -5.15 -3.03 -5.95
CA GLY A 94 -5.57 -1.77 -5.32
C GLY A 94 -4.89 -0.53 -5.92
N PHE A 95 -3.57 -0.58 -6.11
CA PHE A 95 -2.84 0.52 -6.75
C PHE A 95 -3.20 0.63 -8.24
N SER A 96 -3.28 -0.49 -8.93
CA SER A 96 -3.67 -0.53 -10.34
C SER A 96 -5.04 0.10 -10.58
N GLN A 97 -6.03 -0.15 -9.71
CA GLN A 97 -7.36 0.47 -9.80
C GLN A 97 -7.28 1.99 -9.69
N VAL A 98 -6.51 2.52 -8.72
CA VAL A 98 -6.30 3.98 -8.56
C VAL A 98 -5.69 4.59 -9.81
N LEU A 99 -4.66 3.95 -10.38
CA LEU A 99 -4.03 4.43 -11.61
C LEU A 99 -5.02 4.48 -12.78
N LEU A 100 -5.85 3.44 -12.95
CA LEU A 100 -6.87 3.38 -13.99
C LEU A 100 -7.96 4.44 -13.83
N GLU A 101 -8.40 4.71 -12.59
CA GLU A 101 -9.38 5.75 -12.26
C GLU A 101 -8.80 7.16 -12.48
N ARG A 102 -7.50 7.33 -12.25
CA ARG A 102 -6.77 8.57 -12.60
C ARG A 102 -6.35 8.62 -14.08
N LYS A 103 -6.98 7.76 -14.94
CA LYS A 103 -6.87 7.76 -16.39
C LYS A 103 -5.48 7.41 -16.91
N ALA A 104 -4.74 6.51 -16.27
CA ALA A 104 -3.54 5.93 -16.85
C ALA A 104 -3.84 5.36 -18.24
N ALA A 105 -2.96 5.58 -19.21
CA ALA A 105 -3.09 5.01 -20.54
C ALA A 105 -2.91 3.49 -20.54
N LYS A 106 -2.03 3.01 -19.68
CA LYS A 106 -1.74 1.58 -19.50
C LYS A 106 -1.18 1.32 -18.10
N VAL A 107 -1.48 0.14 -17.54
CA VAL A 107 -0.95 -0.31 -16.25
C VAL A 107 -0.39 -1.71 -16.39
N PHE A 108 0.92 -1.87 -16.16
CA PHE A 108 1.58 -3.15 -16.02
C PHE A 108 1.48 -3.62 -14.56
N CYS A 109 0.73 -4.69 -14.33
CA CYS A 109 0.55 -5.30 -13.00
C CYS A 109 1.58 -6.42 -12.85
N VAL A 110 2.63 -6.19 -12.05
CA VAL A 110 3.73 -7.15 -11.87
C VAL A 110 3.66 -7.77 -10.49
N ASP A 111 3.55 -9.10 -10.42
CA ASP A 111 3.51 -9.83 -9.15
C ASP A 111 4.19 -11.21 -9.26
N VAL A 112 4.79 -11.69 -8.15
CA VAL A 112 5.31 -13.05 -8.04
C VAL A 112 4.20 -14.09 -7.90
N GLY A 113 3.02 -13.67 -7.45
CA GLY A 113 1.80 -14.48 -7.39
C GLY A 113 1.26 -14.84 -8.75
N TYR A 114 0.16 -15.56 -8.76
CA TYR A 114 -0.55 -15.94 -9.97
C TYR A 114 -2.06 -15.82 -9.77
N GLY A 115 -2.72 -15.12 -10.70
CA GLY A 115 -4.19 -15.00 -10.71
C GLY A 115 -4.76 -14.26 -9.50
N GLN A 116 -3.99 -13.39 -8.85
CA GLN A 116 -4.43 -12.63 -7.68
C GLN A 116 -5.24 -11.38 -8.05
N LEU A 117 -4.94 -10.80 -9.21
CA LEU A 117 -5.58 -9.57 -9.69
C LEU A 117 -7.10 -9.73 -9.77
N ALA A 118 -7.86 -8.76 -9.25
CA ALA A 118 -9.32 -8.80 -9.29
C ALA A 118 -9.86 -8.88 -10.72
N TRP A 119 -10.90 -9.69 -10.94
CA TRP A 119 -11.43 -9.97 -12.27
C TRP A 119 -11.82 -8.70 -13.06
N GLN A 120 -12.37 -7.71 -12.39
CA GLN A 120 -12.74 -6.43 -13.02
C GLN A 120 -11.53 -5.70 -13.64
N LEU A 121 -10.35 -5.83 -13.01
CA LEU A 121 -9.11 -5.24 -13.52
C LEU A 121 -8.50 -6.09 -14.65
N GLN A 122 -8.60 -7.42 -14.54
CA GLN A 122 -8.14 -8.33 -15.62
C GLN A 122 -8.86 -8.07 -16.93
N SER A 123 -10.11 -7.59 -16.88
CA SER A 123 -10.95 -7.33 -18.04
C SER A 123 -10.71 -5.94 -18.67
N ASP A 124 -9.95 -5.05 -18.03
CA ASP A 124 -9.66 -3.72 -18.59
C ASP A 124 -8.56 -3.82 -19.66
N ALA A 125 -8.86 -3.34 -20.87
CA ALA A 125 -7.94 -3.41 -22.00
C ALA A 125 -6.61 -2.67 -21.78
N ARG A 126 -6.57 -1.73 -20.83
CA ARG A 126 -5.36 -0.97 -20.42
C ARG A 126 -4.44 -1.78 -19.53
N VAL A 127 -4.91 -2.87 -18.92
CA VAL A 127 -4.13 -3.70 -17.97
C VAL A 127 -3.29 -4.72 -18.71
N LYS A 128 -2.04 -4.84 -18.33
CA LYS A 128 -1.09 -5.88 -18.73
C LYS A 128 -0.61 -6.65 -17.53
N ILE A 129 -0.98 -7.91 -17.44
CA ILE A 129 -0.66 -8.78 -16.29
C ILE A 129 0.68 -9.47 -16.55
N LEU A 130 1.58 -9.34 -15.59
CA LEU A 130 2.89 -10.00 -15.54
C LEU A 130 2.97 -10.82 -14.25
N ASP A 131 2.22 -11.93 -14.21
CA ASP A 131 2.20 -12.88 -13.11
C ASP A 131 3.47 -13.73 -13.06
N ARG A 132 3.84 -14.22 -11.86
CA ARG A 132 5.03 -15.04 -11.60
C ARG A 132 6.34 -14.35 -11.98
N VAL A 133 6.34 -13.03 -11.98
CA VAL A 133 7.51 -12.21 -12.26
C VAL A 133 8.06 -11.63 -10.95
N ASN A 134 9.31 -11.99 -10.64
CA ASN A 134 10.00 -11.34 -9.54
C ASN A 134 10.54 -9.98 -10.02
N VAL A 135 10.01 -8.91 -9.44
CA VAL A 135 10.35 -7.52 -9.78
C VAL A 135 11.88 -7.27 -9.75
N ARG A 136 12.61 -7.96 -8.86
CA ARG A 136 14.08 -7.87 -8.79
C ARG A 136 14.78 -8.21 -10.12
N HIS A 137 14.14 -9.02 -10.96
CA HIS A 137 14.67 -9.49 -12.23
C HIS A 137 13.87 -9.00 -13.43
N LEU A 138 13.01 -7.99 -13.22
CA LEU A 138 12.23 -7.39 -14.30
C LEU A 138 13.16 -6.74 -15.33
N THR A 139 12.83 -6.95 -16.61
CA THR A 139 13.62 -6.45 -17.72
C THR A 139 12.78 -5.62 -18.69
N ALA A 140 13.40 -4.71 -19.42
CA ALA A 140 12.74 -3.92 -20.45
C ALA A 140 12.08 -4.80 -21.54
N ALA A 141 12.66 -5.96 -21.83
CA ALA A 141 12.08 -6.89 -22.80
C ALA A 141 10.74 -7.52 -22.34
N GLN A 142 10.55 -7.71 -21.03
CA GLN A 142 9.31 -8.22 -20.47
C GLN A 142 8.18 -7.16 -20.46
N VAL A 143 8.56 -5.90 -20.26
CA VAL A 143 7.62 -4.75 -20.28
C VAL A 143 7.30 -4.35 -21.72
N GLY A 144 8.31 -4.27 -22.59
CA GLY A 144 8.17 -3.99 -24.02
C GLY A 144 7.98 -2.51 -24.38
N GLU A 145 7.84 -1.63 -23.41
CA GLU A 145 7.72 -0.17 -23.58
C GLU A 145 8.28 0.57 -22.36
N GLN A 146 8.50 1.87 -22.49
CA GLN A 146 9.01 2.68 -21.37
C GLN A 146 7.90 3.01 -20.39
N ILE A 147 8.24 3.02 -19.11
CA ILE A 147 7.32 3.33 -18.02
C ILE A 147 7.53 4.79 -17.58
N ASP A 148 6.43 5.54 -17.46
CA ASP A 148 6.44 6.95 -17.05
C ASP A 148 6.20 7.12 -15.55
N LEU A 149 5.45 6.19 -14.94
CA LEU A 149 5.20 6.17 -13.49
C LEU A 149 5.31 4.75 -12.94
N VAL A 150 6.17 4.59 -11.95
CA VAL A 150 6.29 3.34 -11.19
C VAL A 150 5.68 3.56 -9.81
N VAL A 151 4.74 2.69 -9.43
CA VAL A 151 4.27 2.56 -8.05
C VAL A 151 4.70 1.20 -7.50
N ALA A 152 5.07 1.11 -6.22
CA ALA A 152 5.54 -0.15 -5.64
C ALA A 152 5.05 -0.33 -4.20
N ASP A 153 4.35 -1.43 -3.95
CA ASP A 153 3.93 -1.91 -2.63
C ASP A 153 4.39 -3.37 -2.43
N LEU A 154 5.69 -3.56 -2.23
CA LEU A 154 6.34 -4.87 -2.16
C LEU A 154 6.43 -5.38 -0.72
N SER A 155 6.31 -6.68 -0.53
CA SER A 155 6.46 -7.34 0.76
C SER A 155 7.57 -8.40 0.74
N PHE A 156 8.21 -8.61 1.89
CA PHE A 156 9.24 -9.63 2.13
C PHE A 156 10.52 -9.45 1.31
N ILE A 157 10.79 -8.25 0.81
CA ILE A 157 12.00 -7.89 0.07
C ILE A 157 12.39 -6.45 0.41
N SER A 158 13.70 -6.18 0.48
CA SER A 158 14.19 -4.81 0.58
C SER A 158 14.06 -4.09 -0.76
N LEU A 159 13.57 -2.85 -0.75
CA LEU A 159 13.51 -2.01 -1.95
C LEU A 159 14.87 -1.79 -2.59
N LYS A 160 15.94 -1.74 -1.81
CA LYS A 160 17.31 -1.60 -2.34
C LYS A 160 17.70 -2.69 -3.35
N LEU A 161 17.10 -3.88 -3.23
CA LEU A 161 17.32 -4.99 -4.17
C LEU A 161 16.47 -4.90 -5.44
N VAL A 162 15.42 -4.09 -5.42
CA VAL A 162 14.42 -4.00 -6.49
C VAL A 162 14.57 -2.74 -7.33
N LEU A 163 14.97 -1.63 -6.70
CA LEU A 163 15.13 -0.33 -7.35
C LEU A 163 15.95 -0.37 -8.65
N PRO A 164 17.10 -1.10 -8.74
CA PRO A 164 17.85 -1.15 -10.00
C PRO A 164 17.04 -1.69 -11.18
N ALA A 165 16.20 -2.71 -10.95
CA ALA A 165 15.33 -3.27 -11.99
C ALA A 165 14.21 -2.30 -12.38
N LEU A 166 13.58 -1.64 -11.40
CA LEU A 166 12.55 -0.63 -11.67
C LEU A 166 13.11 0.56 -12.45
N PHE A 167 14.30 1.05 -12.09
CA PHE A 167 14.96 2.14 -12.81
C PHE A 167 15.30 1.76 -14.26
N SER A 168 15.66 0.50 -14.52
CA SER A 168 16.05 0.04 -15.85
C SER A 168 14.91 -0.04 -16.87
N VAL A 169 13.65 -0.10 -16.42
CA VAL A 169 12.47 -0.22 -17.30
C VAL A 169 11.74 1.11 -17.49
N ALA A 170 12.14 2.13 -16.78
CA ALA A 170 11.47 3.43 -16.77
C ALA A 170 12.12 4.44 -17.73
N SER A 171 11.36 5.43 -18.14
CA SER A 171 11.83 6.55 -18.92
C SER A 171 12.74 7.48 -18.09
N GLU A 172 13.53 8.30 -18.75
CA GLU A 172 14.42 9.27 -18.08
C GLU A 172 13.68 10.27 -17.16
N ALA A 173 12.43 10.60 -17.51
CA ALA A 173 11.60 11.54 -16.76
C ALA A 173 10.60 10.84 -15.82
N ALA A 174 10.69 9.53 -15.68
CA ALA A 174 9.74 8.77 -14.88
C ALA A 174 9.70 9.17 -13.41
N ASN A 175 8.53 9.13 -12.83
CA ASN A 175 8.30 9.24 -11.40
C ASN A 175 8.20 7.86 -10.74
N PHE A 176 8.69 7.77 -9.51
CA PHE A 176 8.60 6.54 -8.72
C PHE A 176 7.98 6.85 -7.37
N LEU A 177 6.83 6.26 -7.08
CA LEU A 177 6.19 6.29 -5.77
C LEU A 177 6.36 4.92 -5.12
N VAL A 178 7.42 4.77 -4.35
CA VAL A 178 7.79 3.48 -3.76
C VAL A 178 7.52 3.44 -2.26
N MET A 179 6.83 2.41 -1.79
CA MET A 179 6.50 2.26 -0.38
C MET A 179 7.62 1.56 0.37
N VAL A 180 8.28 2.31 1.24
CA VAL A 180 9.25 1.78 2.19
C VAL A 180 8.51 1.12 3.35
N LYS A 181 8.82 -0.14 3.59
CA LYS A 181 8.32 -0.92 4.73
C LYS A 181 9.48 -1.19 5.69
N PRO A 182 9.61 -0.45 6.80
CA PRO A 182 10.75 -0.57 7.69
C PRO A 182 11.05 -2.00 8.13
N GLN A 183 10.02 -2.82 8.32
CA GLN A 183 10.16 -4.21 8.72
C GLN A 183 10.92 -5.10 7.69
N PHE A 184 11.03 -4.67 6.43
CA PHE A 184 11.80 -5.38 5.41
C PHE A 184 13.17 -4.73 5.12
N GLU A 185 13.47 -3.62 5.80
CA GLU A 185 14.72 -2.86 5.60
C GLU A 185 15.69 -2.95 6.79
N VAL A 186 15.19 -3.05 8.04
CA VAL A 186 16.04 -2.96 9.25
C VAL A 186 16.81 -4.24 9.60
N GLY A 187 16.52 -5.36 8.98
CA GLY A 187 17.07 -6.67 9.37
C GLY A 187 16.30 -7.35 10.50
N LYS A 188 16.41 -8.68 10.59
CA LYS A 188 15.61 -9.49 11.49
C LYS A 188 15.88 -9.21 12.98
N ASP A 189 17.10 -8.88 13.32
CA ASP A 189 17.54 -8.66 14.71
C ASP A 189 16.96 -7.37 15.34
N LYS A 190 16.47 -6.46 14.51
CA LYS A 190 15.86 -5.18 14.92
C LYS A 190 14.34 -5.22 14.91
N LEU A 191 13.72 -6.35 14.61
CA LEU A 191 12.26 -6.49 14.61
C LEU A 191 11.77 -6.70 16.05
N GLY A 192 10.75 -5.91 16.42
CA GLY A 192 10.02 -6.11 17.67
C GLY A 192 9.05 -7.30 17.62
N ALA A 193 8.35 -7.54 18.71
CA ALA A 193 7.33 -8.57 18.80
C ALA A 193 6.28 -8.41 17.68
N GLY A 194 5.94 -9.50 17.00
CA GLY A 194 5.02 -9.50 15.85
C GLY A 194 5.60 -8.93 14.55
N GLY A 195 6.93 -8.72 14.47
CA GLY A 195 7.56 -8.18 13.27
C GLY A 195 7.33 -6.67 13.07
N VAL A 196 7.03 -5.94 14.16
CA VAL A 196 6.71 -4.50 14.11
C VAL A 196 7.90 -3.66 14.53
N VAL A 197 8.26 -2.66 13.71
CA VAL A 197 9.29 -1.66 13.99
C VAL A 197 8.65 -0.46 14.69
N ARG A 198 8.64 -0.48 16.02
CA ARG A 198 8.05 0.60 16.85
C ARG A 198 8.97 1.78 17.05
N ASP A 199 10.28 1.54 17.05
CA ASP A 199 11.30 2.58 17.24
C ASP A 199 11.30 3.53 16.04
N ALA A 200 11.00 4.81 16.30
CA ALA A 200 10.98 5.87 15.30
C ALA A 200 12.35 6.07 14.63
N GLN A 201 13.45 5.90 15.39
CA GLN A 201 14.79 6.02 14.86
C GLN A 201 15.11 4.89 13.86
N LEU A 202 14.68 3.66 14.15
CA LEU A 202 14.83 2.55 13.20
C LEU A 202 14.00 2.75 11.92
N ARG A 203 12.78 3.31 12.04
CA ARG A 203 11.97 3.67 10.87
C ARG A 203 12.67 4.72 10.01
N LYS A 204 13.20 5.77 10.66
CA LYS A 204 13.97 6.83 10.01
C LYS A 204 15.20 6.29 9.27
N GLU A 205 15.99 5.44 9.94
CA GLU A 205 17.16 4.79 9.34
C GLU A 205 16.78 3.94 8.11
N ALA A 206 15.68 3.19 8.19
CA ALA A 206 15.18 2.38 7.08
C ALA A 206 14.82 3.23 5.85
N VAL A 207 14.07 4.30 6.04
CA VAL A 207 13.67 5.22 4.96
C VAL A 207 14.90 5.91 4.37
N ALA A 208 15.80 6.44 5.23
CA ALA A 208 17.04 7.08 4.80
C ALA A 208 17.93 6.14 3.98
N ALA A 209 18.05 4.86 4.39
CA ALA A 209 18.88 3.88 3.69
C ALA A 209 18.35 3.55 2.29
N VAL A 210 17.02 3.47 2.11
CA VAL A 210 16.40 3.27 0.78
C VAL A 210 16.62 4.50 -0.10
N ALA A 211 16.38 5.70 0.42
CA ALA A 211 16.60 6.95 -0.32
C ALA A 211 18.08 7.13 -0.73
N ALA A 212 19.03 6.81 0.16
CA ALA A 212 20.46 6.85 -0.14
C ALA A 212 20.83 5.86 -1.25
N SER A 213 20.30 4.62 -1.20
CA SER A 213 20.53 3.62 -2.24
C SER A 213 19.97 4.04 -3.61
N ALA A 214 18.85 4.78 -3.65
CA ALA A 214 18.33 5.36 -4.89
C ALA A 214 19.24 6.48 -5.39
N TYR A 215 19.69 7.36 -4.49
CA TYR A 215 20.55 8.49 -4.82
C TYR A 215 21.91 8.06 -5.41
N GLU A 216 22.51 7.01 -4.86
CA GLU A 216 23.74 6.39 -5.40
C GLU A 216 23.58 5.89 -6.85
N GLN A 217 22.34 5.62 -7.28
CA GLN A 217 22.01 5.21 -8.64
C GLN A 217 21.53 6.38 -9.52
N GLY A 218 21.64 7.63 -9.03
CA GLY A 218 21.25 8.84 -9.76
C GLY A 218 19.77 9.22 -9.62
N PHE A 219 19.02 8.58 -8.70
CA PHE A 219 17.62 8.90 -8.43
C PHE A 219 17.48 9.55 -7.06
N GLY A 220 17.25 10.86 -7.05
CA GLY A 220 17.03 11.61 -5.82
C GLY A 220 15.59 11.55 -5.34
N CYS A 221 15.32 12.22 -4.22
CA CYS A 221 14.04 12.20 -3.54
C CYS A 221 13.39 13.58 -3.52
N LEU A 222 12.24 13.71 -4.15
CA LEU A 222 11.44 14.95 -4.19
C LEU A 222 10.52 15.08 -3.00
N GLY A 223 10.13 13.96 -2.36
CA GLY A 223 9.26 13.95 -1.20
C GLY A 223 9.27 12.64 -0.44
N VAL A 224 8.89 12.73 0.83
CA VAL A 224 8.64 11.58 1.71
C VAL A 224 7.39 11.84 2.54
N VAL A 225 6.50 10.85 2.66
CA VAL A 225 5.28 10.95 3.48
C VAL A 225 4.97 9.60 4.12
N ALA A 226 4.45 9.62 5.34
CA ALA A 226 3.93 8.42 5.97
C ALA A 226 2.59 8.03 5.34
N SER A 227 2.38 6.73 5.12
CA SER A 227 1.07 6.21 4.74
C SER A 227 0.06 6.42 5.88
N PRO A 228 -1.16 6.91 5.60
CA PRO A 228 -2.19 7.07 6.63
C PRO A 228 -2.69 5.72 7.16
N LEU A 229 -2.50 4.65 6.39
CA LEU A 229 -2.90 3.30 6.77
C LEU A 229 -1.65 2.47 7.10
N PRO A 230 -1.62 1.87 8.30
CA PRO A 230 -0.54 0.96 8.66
C PRO A 230 -0.62 -0.34 7.86
N GLY A 231 0.51 -1.04 7.78
CA GLY A 231 0.58 -2.42 7.26
C GLY A 231 -0.27 -3.40 8.09
N PRO A 232 -0.49 -4.63 7.60
CA PRO A 232 -1.36 -5.63 8.26
C PRO A 232 -0.99 -5.94 9.70
N SER A 233 0.29 -5.84 10.06
CA SER A 233 0.79 -6.08 11.43
C SER A 233 0.88 -4.81 12.28
N GLY A 234 0.48 -3.64 11.75
CA GLY A 234 0.56 -2.36 12.44
C GLY A 234 1.89 -1.60 12.21
N ASN A 235 2.70 -2.00 11.23
CA ASN A 235 3.89 -1.23 10.86
C ASN A 235 3.50 0.08 10.16
N VAL A 236 4.16 1.18 10.53
CA VAL A 236 4.09 2.43 9.77
C VAL A 236 4.91 2.27 8.50
N GLU A 237 4.34 2.64 7.37
CA GLU A 237 4.96 2.54 6.06
C GLU A 237 5.06 3.94 5.44
N TYR A 238 6.03 4.15 4.54
CA TYR A 238 6.35 5.49 4.02
C TYR A 238 6.45 5.45 2.52
N PHE A 239 5.90 6.44 1.82
CA PHE A 239 6.21 6.65 0.41
C PHE A 239 7.43 7.53 0.25
N LEU A 240 8.28 7.16 -0.72
CA LEU A 240 9.29 8.03 -1.31
C LEU A 240 8.86 8.38 -2.74
N TRP A 241 8.91 9.65 -3.07
CA TRP A 241 8.82 10.12 -4.45
C TRP A 241 10.22 10.32 -5.01
N LEU A 242 10.63 9.41 -5.90
CA LEU A 242 11.96 9.43 -6.49
C LEU A 242 11.89 9.87 -7.96
N GLN A 243 12.93 10.57 -8.43
CA GLN A 243 13.10 10.96 -9.82
C GLN A 243 14.60 11.03 -10.16
N LYS A 244 14.94 10.73 -11.42
CA LYS A 244 16.31 10.83 -11.91
C LYS A 244 16.83 12.26 -11.84
N GLY A 245 18.03 12.46 -11.30
CA GLY A 245 18.65 13.78 -11.16
C GLY A 245 18.07 14.68 -10.07
N ALA A 246 17.06 14.24 -9.33
CA ALA A 246 16.54 14.99 -8.18
C ALA A 246 17.57 15.08 -7.05
N PRO A 247 17.42 16.02 -6.08
CA PRO A 247 18.32 16.13 -4.95
C PRO A 247 18.22 14.93 -3.99
N ALA A 248 19.18 14.79 -3.10
CA ALA A 248 19.09 13.83 -2.01
C ALA A 248 17.92 14.17 -1.07
N LEU A 249 17.37 13.15 -0.40
CA LEU A 249 16.34 13.33 0.62
C LEU A 249 16.79 14.33 1.70
N ARG A 250 15.98 15.36 1.94
CA ARG A 250 16.26 16.33 2.99
C ARG A 250 15.91 15.75 4.35
N GLN A 251 16.80 15.92 5.32
CA GLN A 251 16.60 15.39 6.68
C GLN A 251 15.34 15.96 7.35
N VAL A 252 15.03 17.24 7.11
CA VAL A 252 13.85 17.90 7.69
C VAL A 252 12.53 17.28 7.20
N ASP A 253 12.46 16.89 5.93
CA ASP A 253 11.25 16.24 5.38
C ASP A 253 11.08 14.83 5.95
N LEU A 254 12.20 14.10 6.11
CA LEU A 254 12.18 12.79 6.75
C LEU A 254 11.73 12.87 8.22
N ASP A 255 12.26 13.83 8.97
CA ASP A 255 11.88 14.03 10.37
C ASP A 255 10.38 14.31 10.48
N LEU A 256 9.86 15.20 9.65
CA LEU A 256 8.44 15.52 9.60
C LEU A 256 7.59 14.28 9.27
N ALA A 257 7.98 13.49 8.27
CA ALA A 257 7.24 12.27 7.90
C ALA A 257 7.23 11.23 9.03
N ILE A 258 8.31 11.12 9.82
CA ILE A 258 8.38 10.22 10.98
C ILE A 258 7.47 10.71 12.12
N GLU A 259 7.44 12.03 12.37
CA GLU A 259 6.66 12.66 13.44
C GLU A 259 5.15 12.66 13.15
N THR A 260 4.77 12.89 11.90
CA THR A 260 3.35 12.98 11.47
C THR A 260 2.74 11.65 11.10
N GLY A 261 3.54 10.59 11.01
CA GLY A 261 3.05 9.24 10.72
C GLY A 261 2.11 8.70 11.82
N PRO A 262 1.23 7.75 11.48
CA PRO A 262 0.32 7.14 12.46
C PRO A 262 1.11 6.50 13.60
N ALA A 263 0.57 6.63 14.85
CA ALA A 263 1.20 6.17 16.08
C ALA A 263 1.14 4.63 16.24
#